data_de2f0abb627722fe246cf4188cd04170
#
_entry.id   de2f0abb627722fe246cf4188cd04170
#
_cell.length_a   1.000
_cell.length_b   1.000
_cell.length_c   1.000
_cell.angle_alpha   90.00
_cell.angle_beta   90.00
_cell.angle_gamma   90.00
#
_symmetry.space_group_name_H-M   'P 1'
#
loop_
_entity.id
_entity.type
_entity.pdbx_description
1 polymer ?
#
loop_
_entity_poly.entity_id
_entity_poly.type
_entity_poly.pdbx_seq_one_letter_code
_entity_poly.pdbx_strand_id
1 'polypeptide(L)'
;MTKSKLLITGGCSFSSPRGIKEKKTWVEYFQEKYDYKFYYHSGLGAAGNDLIAQRLLWSLDDAKQKNYKDITMVVMWSENIRNDIFTNDWSLDMDTDNGDIIFTDNIWSNLLDDEKSTHKITSGFIRPGGKPYDEEFYRNEKQRNWILDYYKFYNEELSLMNTLKNILLIQNICKSDDIKCIMFTMKDIFENIDKYPQLKYLYDLVDWDLFLLYEGKYGLYEYTTINDLEYWPDGFHSKFIAHKSFIDHFDKDIKKLC
;
A
#
# COMPACT_ATOMS: atom_id res chain seq x y z
N MET A 1 -7.83 13.63 -27.96
CA MET A 1 -8.53 12.43 -27.50
C MET A 1 -8.38 12.37 -25.98
N THR A 2 -9.47 12.35 -25.22
CA THR A 2 -9.44 12.11 -23.79
C THR A 2 -8.94 10.69 -23.55
N LYS A 3 -7.87 10.53 -22.76
CA LYS A 3 -7.39 9.19 -22.39
C LYS A 3 -8.45 8.50 -21.53
N SER A 4 -8.52 7.18 -21.68
CA SER A 4 -9.47 6.32 -20.98
C SER A 4 -9.28 6.39 -19.45
N LYS A 5 -10.26 5.91 -18.74
CA LYS A 5 -10.29 5.70 -17.29
C LYS A 5 -9.02 4.97 -16.81
N LEU A 6 -8.33 5.55 -15.81
CA LEU A 6 -7.11 5.03 -15.23
C LEU A 6 -7.36 4.58 -13.78
N LEU A 7 -6.88 3.41 -13.42
CA LEU A 7 -6.81 2.94 -12.04
C LEU A 7 -5.39 3.13 -11.50
N ILE A 8 -5.25 3.75 -10.34
CA ILE A 8 -4.01 3.78 -9.57
C ILE A 8 -4.23 2.97 -8.29
N THR A 9 -3.39 1.97 -8.04
CA THR A 9 -3.51 1.16 -6.83
C THR A 9 -2.23 1.21 -6.00
N GLY A 10 -2.37 1.20 -4.67
CA GLY A 10 -1.26 1.14 -3.73
C GLY A 10 -1.50 0.12 -2.62
N GLY A 11 -0.42 -0.33 -2.00
CA GLY A 11 -0.48 -1.24 -0.87
C GLY A 11 0.82 -2.03 -0.66
N CYS A 12 0.78 -2.95 0.29
CA CYS A 12 1.91 -3.81 0.64
C CYS A 12 1.90 -5.15 -0.14
N SER A 13 2.47 -6.21 0.45
CA SER A 13 2.49 -7.56 -0.14
C SER A 13 1.10 -8.13 -0.44
N PHE A 14 0.06 -7.71 0.26
CA PHE A 14 -1.33 -8.08 -0.03
C PHE A 14 -1.87 -7.47 -1.34
N SER A 15 -1.19 -6.47 -1.86
CA SER A 15 -1.53 -5.84 -3.14
C SER A 15 -0.56 -6.23 -4.24
N SER A 16 0.61 -6.80 -3.92
CA SER A 16 1.65 -7.11 -4.89
C SER A 16 1.67 -8.60 -5.26
N PRO A 17 1.56 -8.97 -6.54
CA PRO A 17 1.62 -10.35 -6.98
C PRO A 17 3.02 -10.96 -6.93
N ARG A 18 4.06 -10.17 -6.58
CA ARG A 18 5.44 -10.65 -6.49
C ARG A 18 5.60 -11.63 -5.34
N GLY A 19 6.08 -12.82 -5.64
CA GLY A 19 6.31 -13.88 -4.67
C GLY A 19 5.12 -14.81 -4.46
N ILE A 20 3.94 -14.51 -4.99
CA ILE A 20 2.76 -15.35 -4.94
C ILE A 20 2.65 -16.17 -6.24
N LYS A 21 2.53 -17.50 -6.13
CA LYS A 21 2.46 -18.39 -7.31
C LYS A 21 1.31 -18.05 -8.26
N GLU A 22 0.18 -17.62 -7.73
CA GLU A 22 -1.02 -17.27 -8.53
C GLU A 22 -0.87 -15.94 -9.27
N LYS A 23 0.09 -15.11 -8.90
CA LYS A 23 0.35 -13.79 -9.51
C LYS A 23 -0.91 -12.90 -9.64
N LYS A 24 -1.92 -13.14 -8.80
CA LYS A 24 -3.17 -12.37 -8.76
C LYS A 24 -3.49 -11.97 -7.33
N THR A 25 -3.86 -10.72 -7.17
CA THR A 25 -4.33 -10.13 -5.90
C THR A 25 -5.70 -9.47 -6.13
N TRP A 26 -6.18 -8.74 -5.12
CA TRP A 26 -7.38 -7.92 -5.29
C TRP A 26 -7.23 -6.87 -6.39
N VAL A 27 -6.00 -6.42 -6.68
CA VAL A 27 -5.71 -5.39 -7.69
C VAL A 27 -6.10 -5.85 -9.09
N GLU A 28 -5.60 -7.01 -9.52
CA GLU A 28 -5.90 -7.59 -10.84
C GLU A 28 -7.39 -7.92 -10.95
N TYR A 29 -8.00 -8.42 -9.84
CA TYR A 29 -9.43 -8.70 -9.84
C TYR A 29 -10.26 -7.41 -9.92
N PHE A 30 -9.88 -6.36 -9.18
CA PHE A 30 -10.54 -5.06 -9.24
C PHE A 30 -10.47 -4.47 -10.64
N GLN A 31 -9.29 -4.48 -11.23
CA GLN A 31 -9.04 -4.00 -12.59
C GLN A 31 -9.91 -4.71 -13.62
N GLU A 32 -9.95 -6.06 -13.59
CA GLU A 32 -10.75 -6.87 -14.49
C GLU A 32 -12.27 -6.62 -14.27
N LYS A 33 -12.73 -6.64 -13.01
CA LYS A 33 -14.15 -6.54 -12.65
C LYS A 33 -14.77 -5.19 -13.02
N TYR A 34 -14.03 -4.10 -12.88
CA TYR A 34 -14.53 -2.74 -13.15
C TYR A 34 -14.04 -2.17 -14.49
N ASP A 35 -13.50 -3.01 -15.37
CA ASP A 35 -13.10 -2.71 -16.77
C ASP A 35 -12.13 -1.54 -16.89
N TYR A 36 -11.07 -1.51 -16.05
CA TYR A 36 -9.98 -0.57 -16.23
C TYR A 36 -8.99 -1.09 -17.26
N LYS A 37 -8.93 -0.44 -18.44
CA LYS A 37 -7.97 -0.81 -19.50
C LYS A 37 -6.56 -0.40 -19.18
N PHE A 38 -6.41 0.67 -18.37
CA PHE A 38 -5.11 1.20 -17.94
C PHE A 38 -5.06 1.20 -16.43
N TYR A 39 -3.95 0.74 -15.88
CA TYR A 39 -3.73 0.81 -14.44
C TYR A 39 -2.26 0.94 -14.06
N TYR A 40 -2.00 1.63 -12.96
CA TYR A 40 -0.72 1.71 -12.29
C TYR A 40 -0.78 0.87 -11.04
N HIS A 41 0.06 -0.15 -10.99
CA HIS A 41 0.17 -1.04 -9.86
C HIS A 41 1.36 -0.60 -9.00
N SER A 42 1.11 0.21 -7.96
CA SER A 42 2.13 0.74 -7.05
C SER A 42 2.33 -0.11 -5.79
N GLY A 43 1.64 -1.24 -5.67
CA GLY A 43 1.80 -2.16 -4.54
C GLY A 43 3.20 -2.76 -4.47
N LEU A 44 3.72 -2.93 -3.24
CA LEU A 44 5.07 -3.42 -3.02
C LEU A 44 5.16 -4.25 -1.75
N GLY A 45 5.78 -5.43 -1.86
CA GLY A 45 5.99 -6.31 -0.70
C GLY A 45 6.71 -5.59 0.44
N ALA A 46 6.25 -5.79 1.68
CA ALA A 46 6.77 -5.19 2.91
C ALA A 46 6.70 -3.65 3.01
N ALA A 47 6.05 -2.94 2.08
CA ALA A 47 5.88 -1.50 2.18
C ALA A 47 5.10 -1.12 3.43
N GLY A 48 5.54 -0.08 4.11
CA GLY A 48 4.81 0.66 5.12
C GLY A 48 3.97 1.78 4.51
N ASN A 49 3.25 2.50 5.35
CA ASN A 49 2.27 3.49 4.89
C ASN A 49 2.91 4.75 4.29
N ASP A 50 4.12 5.11 4.71
CA ASP A 50 4.87 6.24 4.13
C ASP A 50 5.25 5.95 2.66
N LEU A 51 5.79 4.76 2.40
CA LEU A 51 6.15 4.37 1.04
C LEU A 51 4.91 4.15 0.16
N ILE A 52 3.82 3.58 0.71
CA ILE A 52 2.55 3.43 0.00
C ILE A 52 2.07 4.81 -0.49
N ALA A 53 1.98 5.79 0.42
CA ALA A 53 1.56 7.15 0.07
C ALA A 53 2.47 7.78 -0.99
N GLN A 54 3.79 7.69 -0.80
CA GLN A 54 4.75 8.27 -1.75
C GLN A 54 4.63 7.67 -3.15
N ARG A 55 4.49 6.34 -3.25
CA ARG A 55 4.33 5.67 -4.54
C ARG A 55 3.02 6.04 -5.25
N LEU A 56 1.94 6.25 -4.50
CA LEU A 56 0.68 6.76 -5.04
C LEU A 56 0.85 8.16 -5.62
N LEU A 57 1.56 9.05 -4.92
CA LEU A 57 1.83 10.41 -5.38
C LEU A 57 2.66 10.42 -6.68
N TRP A 58 3.68 9.59 -6.79
CA TRP A 58 4.47 9.47 -8.02
C TRP A 58 3.62 8.93 -9.18
N SER A 59 2.78 7.91 -8.92
CA SER A 59 1.86 7.38 -9.92
C SER A 59 0.87 8.42 -10.39
N LEU A 60 0.38 9.25 -9.48
CA LEU A 60 -0.55 10.34 -9.81
C LEU A 60 0.13 11.44 -10.62
N ASP A 61 1.36 11.83 -10.25
CA ASP A 61 2.13 12.82 -10.99
C ASP A 61 2.38 12.37 -12.44
N ASP A 62 2.85 11.14 -12.63
CA ASP A 62 3.04 10.54 -13.95
C ASP A 62 1.73 10.47 -14.75
N ALA A 63 0.62 10.08 -14.10
CA ALA A 63 -0.69 10.05 -14.72
C ALA A 63 -1.14 11.44 -15.23
N LYS A 64 -0.91 12.48 -14.41
CA LYS A 64 -1.20 13.87 -14.78
C LYS A 64 -0.33 14.35 -15.93
N GLN A 65 0.97 14.05 -15.91
CA GLN A 65 1.89 14.38 -17.01
C GLN A 65 1.46 13.70 -18.33
N LYS A 66 0.91 12.49 -18.25
CA LYS A 66 0.34 11.76 -19.40
C LYS A 66 -1.10 12.17 -19.75
N ASN A 67 -1.64 13.20 -19.10
CA ASN A 67 -2.97 13.76 -19.34
C ASN A 67 -4.16 12.82 -19.11
N TYR A 68 -4.05 11.87 -18.18
CA TYR A 68 -5.22 11.16 -17.68
C TYR A 68 -6.11 12.11 -16.87
N LYS A 69 -7.44 12.05 -17.10
CA LYS A 69 -8.43 12.92 -16.44
C LYS A 69 -9.44 12.16 -15.57
N ASP A 70 -9.82 10.96 -15.98
CA ASP A 70 -10.71 10.09 -15.21
C ASP A 70 -9.85 9.09 -14.46
N ILE A 71 -9.50 9.43 -13.22
CA ILE A 71 -8.61 8.65 -12.36
C ILE A 71 -9.40 8.11 -11.18
N THR A 72 -9.22 6.83 -10.88
CA THR A 72 -9.65 6.21 -9.63
C THR A 72 -8.44 5.73 -8.87
N MET A 73 -8.31 6.10 -7.60
CA MET A 73 -7.25 5.65 -6.71
C MET A 73 -7.79 4.67 -5.69
N VAL A 74 -7.20 3.49 -5.59
CA VAL A 74 -7.59 2.46 -4.63
C VAL A 74 -6.38 2.06 -3.79
N VAL A 75 -6.49 2.20 -2.48
CA VAL A 75 -5.39 2.02 -1.54
C VAL A 75 -5.71 0.93 -0.53
N MET A 76 -4.78 0.01 -0.31
CA MET A 76 -4.82 -0.90 0.84
C MET A 76 -3.69 -0.53 1.80
N TRP A 77 -4.04 0.10 2.92
CA TRP A 77 -3.09 0.49 3.95
C TRP A 77 -2.52 -0.73 4.69
N SER A 78 -1.24 -0.64 5.03
CA SER A 78 -0.47 -1.69 5.69
C SER A 78 -0.48 -1.53 7.21
N GLU A 79 0.15 -2.48 7.90
CA GLU A 79 0.39 -2.39 9.35
C GLU A 79 1.19 -1.16 9.74
N ASN A 80 0.83 -0.56 10.88
CA ASN A 80 1.51 0.61 11.42
C ASN A 80 2.98 0.33 11.81
N ILE A 81 3.29 -0.91 12.19
CA ILE A 81 4.66 -1.28 12.57
C ILE A 81 5.64 -1.24 11.39
N ARG A 82 5.14 -1.20 10.16
CA ARG A 82 5.97 -1.11 8.95
C ARG A 82 6.35 0.34 8.70
N ASN A 83 7.53 0.72 9.15
CA ASN A 83 8.08 2.05 8.91
C ASN A 83 9.10 1.99 7.78
N ASP A 84 8.85 2.75 6.73
CA ASP A 84 9.80 2.94 5.65
C ASP A 84 10.71 4.10 6.00
N ILE A 85 12.01 3.92 5.79
CA ILE A 85 12.99 4.93 6.14
C ILE A 85 13.63 5.44 4.86
N PHE A 86 13.44 6.71 4.61
CA PHE A 86 14.05 7.39 3.48
C PHE A 86 15.54 7.61 3.73
N THR A 87 16.38 7.21 2.78
CA THR A 87 17.82 7.37 2.89
C THR A 87 18.48 7.71 1.57
N ASN A 88 19.54 8.46 1.63
CA ASN A 88 20.49 8.66 0.54
C ASN A 88 21.86 7.99 0.86
N ASP A 89 21.94 7.29 1.98
CA ASP A 89 23.16 6.57 2.38
C ASP A 89 23.21 5.17 1.73
N TRP A 90 23.87 5.11 0.59
CA TRP A 90 24.13 3.88 -0.16
C TRP A 90 25.19 2.99 0.49
N SER A 91 25.90 3.49 1.52
CA SER A 91 26.91 2.71 2.23
C SER A 91 26.34 1.57 3.06
N LEU A 92 25.02 1.50 3.18
CA LEU A 92 24.31 0.38 3.79
C LEU A 92 24.38 -0.89 2.94
N ASP A 93 25.04 -0.80 1.78
CA ASP A 93 25.39 -1.87 0.83
C ASP A 93 24.30 -2.95 0.72
N MET A 94 23.17 -2.50 0.20
CA MET A 94 21.98 -3.33 0.09
C MET A 94 21.96 -3.90 -1.30
N ASP A 95 22.02 -5.21 -1.36
CA ASP A 95 21.97 -5.98 -2.60
C ASP A 95 20.68 -5.65 -3.36
N THR A 96 20.83 -4.98 -4.50
CA THR A 96 19.72 -4.51 -5.34
C THR A 96 18.90 -5.66 -5.95
N ASP A 97 19.44 -6.87 -6.00
CA ASP A 97 18.78 -8.01 -6.64
C ASP A 97 17.65 -8.61 -5.81
N ASN A 98 17.55 -8.26 -4.53
CA ASN A 98 16.57 -8.84 -3.61
C ASN A 98 15.62 -7.84 -2.91
N GLY A 99 15.60 -6.59 -3.31
CA GLY A 99 14.47 -5.71 -3.04
C GLY A 99 14.46 -5.00 -1.70
N ASP A 100 15.56 -4.90 -0.99
CA ASP A 100 15.63 -4.20 0.30
C ASP A 100 15.81 -2.69 0.16
N ILE A 101 16.43 -2.21 -0.94
CA ILE A 101 16.30 -0.81 -1.39
C ILE A 101 15.34 -0.79 -2.59
N ILE A 102 14.31 0.00 -2.48
CA ILE A 102 13.41 0.24 -3.58
C ILE A 102 13.83 1.51 -4.24
N PHE A 103 14.43 1.34 -5.40
CA PHE A 103 14.46 2.41 -6.38
C PHE A 103 13.02 2.64 -6.84
N THR A 104 12.66 3.87 -6.93
CA THR A 104 11.34 4.32 -7.34
C THR A 104 11.08 4.08 -8.83
N ASP A 105 12.04 3.54 -9.57
CA ASP A 105 12.01 3.33 -11.02
C ASP A 105 10.96 2.31 -11.49
N ASN A 106 10.28 1.62 -10.57
CA ASN A 106 9.34 0.56 -10.91
C ASN A 106 7.92 0.88 -10.46
N ILE A 107 7.36 1.98 -10.92
CA ILE A 107 5.92 2.12 -11.00
C ILE A 107 5.47 1.25 -12.17
N TRP A 108 4.84 0.10 -11.86
CA TRP A 108 4.32 -0.79 -12.88
C TRP A 108 3.11 -0.17 -13.55
N SER A 109 3.21 0.10 -14.84
CA SER A 109 2.05 0.42 -15.64
C SER A 109 1.80 -0.73 -16.62
N ASN A 110 0.55 -1.18 -16.74
CA ASN A 110 0.09 -2.00 -17.86
C ASN A 110 -0.32 -1.12 -19.04
N LEU A 111 0.39 -0.03 -19.23
CA LEU A 111 0.32 0.67 -20.49
C LEU A 111 0.93 -0.25 -21.55
N LEU A 112 0.22 -0.41 -22.67
CA LEU A 112 0.55 -1.33 -23.75
C LEU A 112 1.95 -1.16 -24.36
N ASP A 113 2.68 -0.13 -23.97
CA ASP A 113 4.07 0.11 -24.30
C ASP A 113 4.88 0.13 -23.00
N ASP A 114 5.97 -0.60 -22.96
CA ASP A 114 6.99 -0.75 -21.90
C ASP A 114 7.61 0.58 -21.40
N GLU A 115 6.82 1.65 -21.29
CA GLU A 115 7.25 2.91 -20.72
C GLU A 115 7.48 2.78 -19.22
N LYS A 116 8.68 2.36 -18.86
CA LYS A 116 9.19 2.48 -17.50
C LYS A 116 9.26 3.95 -17.14
N SER A 117 8.68 4.33 -16.01
CA SER A 117 8.89 5.67 -15.46
C SER A 117 10.40 5.95 -15.35
N THR A 118 10.85 7.04 -15.97
CA THR A 118 12.27 7.41 -16.04
C THR A 118 12.71 8.34 -14.91
N HIS A 119 11.95 8.43 -13.81
CA HIS A 119 12.38 9.24 -12.68
C HIS A 119 13.67 8.68 -12.09
N LYS A 120 14.79 9.32 -12.41
CA LYS A 120 16.06 9.08 -11.75
C LYS A 120 15.95 9.55 -10.32
N ILE A 121 15.96 8.62 -9.37
CA ILE A 121 15.95 8.92 -7.95
C ILE A 121 17.33 8.69 -7.39
N THR A 122 17.79 9.69 -6.65
CA THR A 122 19.10 9.70 -5.98
C THR A 122 19.04 9.16 -4.56
N SER A 123 17.89 8.69 -4.14
CA SER A 123 17.61 8.22 -2.78
C SER A 123 16.55 7.11 -2.81
N GLY A 124 16.44 6.33 -1.76
CA GLY A 124 15.52 5.21 -1.68
C GLY A 124 14.94 5.01 -0.29
N PHE A 125 14.08 4.01 -0.16
CA PHE A 125 13.49 3.61 1.10
C PHE A 125 14.08 2.29 1.57
N ILE A 126 14.48 2.25 2.84
CA ILE A 126 14.76 1.01 3.55
C ILE A 126 13.46 0.50 4.14
N ARG A 127 13.12 -0.75 3.85
CA ARG A 127 11.94 -1.43 4.36
C ARG A 127 12.33 -2.43 5.43
N PRO A 128 12.17 -2.13 6.70
CA PRO A 128 12.46 -3.08 7.76
C PRO A 128 11.48 -4.28 7.78
N GLY A 129 10.34 -4.16 7.10
CA GLY A 129 9.29 -5.17 7.15
C GLY A 129 8.50 -5.16 8.46
N GLY A 130 7.57 -6.09 8.61
CA GLY A 130 6.74 -6.21 9.81
C GLY A 130 7.31 -7.11 10.90
N LYS A 131 8.49 -7.71 10.68
CA LYS A 131 9.17 -8.60 11.64
C LYS A 131 10.60 -8.15 11.87
N PRO A 132 10.83 -7.13 12.71
CA PRO A 132 12.17 -6.56 12.92
C PRO A 132 13.16 -7.55 13.55
N TYR A 133 12.66 -8.68 14.04
CA TYR A 133 13.46 -9.69 14.77
C TYR A 133 13.76 -10.94 13.95
N ASP A 134 13.33 -11.02 12.70
CA ASP A 134 13.56 -12.21 11.87
C ASP A 134 14.97 -12.11 11.26
N GLU A 135 15.92 -12.83 11.88
CA GLU A 135 17.35 -12.75 11.54
C GLU A 135 17.66 -13.15 10.10
N GLU A 136 16.79 -13.96 9.48
CA GLU A 136 16.95 -14.42 8.10
C GLU A 136 16.75 -13.31 7.05
N PHE A 137 16.11 -12.18 7.44
CA PHE A 137 15.89 -11.04 6.55
C PHE A 137 17.07 -10.07 6.46
N TYR A 138 18.03 -10.15 7.38
CA TYR A 138 19.16 -9.23 7.41
C TYR A 138 20.39 -9.86 6.79
N ARG A 139 20.84 -9.31 5.68
CA ARG A 139 21.94 -9.87 4.91
C ARG A 139 23.32 -9.49 5.39
N ASN A 140 23.42 -8.40 6.12
CA ASN A 140 24.68 -8.01 6.74
C ASN A 140 24.45 -7.47 8.16
N GLU A 141 25.49 -7.60 8.98
CA GLU A 141 25.45 -7.22 10.39
C GLU A 141 25.22 -5.72 10.58
N LYS A 142 25.76 -4.87 9.69
CA LYS A 142 25.59 -3.41 9.76
C LYS A 142 24.12 -3.02 9.57
N GLN A 143 23.45 -3.59 8.57
CA GLN A 143 22.04 -3.36 8.31
C GLN A 143 21.17 -3.87 9.47
N ARG A 144 21.45 -5.08 9.95
CA ARG A 144 20.75 -5.66 11.11
C ARG A 144 20.84 -4.74 12.32
N ASN A 145 22.06 -4.34 12.70
CA ASN A 145 22.28 -3.51 13.87
C ASN A 145 21.57 -2.17 13.74
N TRP A 146 21.63 -1.54 12.58
CA TRP A 146 20.96 -0.28 12.31
C TRP A 146 19.42 -0.41 12.42
N ILE A 147 18.82 -1.45 11.85
CA ILE A 147 17.38 -1.70 11.94
C ILE A 147 16.96 -2.01 13.38
N LEU A 148 17.74 -2.83 14.10
CA LEU A 148 17.48 -3.12 15.50
C LEU A 148 17.58 -1.87 16.37
N ASP A 149 18.55 -0.99 16.11
CA ASP A 149 18.66 0.28 16.81
C ASP A 149 17.49 1.21 16.49
N TYR A 150 17.05 1.28 15.24
CA TYR A 150 15.85 2.01 14.86
C TYR A 150 14.62 1.53 15.63
N TYR A 151 14.38 0.22 15.70
CA TYR A 151 13.23 -0.32 16.42
C TYR A 151 13.28 -0.20 17.92
N LYS A 152 14.45 0.05 18.53
CA LYS A 152 14.54 0.45 19.95
C LYS A 152 13.83 1.78 20.24
N PHE A 153 13.73 2.64 19.23
CA PHE A 153 13.04 3.93 19.28
C PHE A 153 11.66 3.89 18.63
N TYR A 154 11.20 2.68 18.21
CA TYR A 154 9.88 2.53 17.65
C TYR A 154 8.82 3.03 18.63
N ASN A 155 7.89 3.83 18.11
CA ASN A 155 6.78 4.36 18.88
C ASN A 155 5.49 4.14 18.08
N GLU A 156 4.58 3.31 18.61
CA GLU A 156 3.31 2.98 17.98
C GLU A 156 2.45 4.24 17.73
N GLU A 157 2.45 5.18 18.68
CA GLU A 157 1.73 6.44 18.53
C GLU A 157 2.24 7.24 17.32
N LEU A 158 3.56 7.37 17.17
CA LEU A 158 4.17 8.07 16.03
C LEU A 158 3.82 7.37 14.71
N SER A 159 3.82 6.06 14.67
CA SER A 159 3.45 5.29 13.49
C SER A 159 1.98 5.44 13.12
N LEU A 160 1.08 5.41 14.11
CA LEU A 160 -0.34 5.71 13.93
C LEU A 160 -0.55 7.14 13.42
N MET A 161 0.15 8.11 14.03
CA MET A 161 0.09 9.51 13.61
C MET A 161 0.53 9.67 12.14
N ASN A 162 1.63 9.04 11.74
CA ASN A 162 2.12 9.09 10.36
C ASN A 162 1.13 8.41 9.39
N THR A 163 0.56 7.28 9.77
CA THR A 163 -0.47 6.60 8.98
C THR A 163 -1.69 7.51 8.77
N LEU A 164 -2.21 8.13 9.82
CA LEU A 164 -3.34 9.07 9.71
C LEU A 164 -3.00 10.28 8.83
N LYS A 165 -1.79 10.84 8.96
CA LYS A 165 -1.33 11.94 8.08
C LYS A 165 -1.27 11.52 6.62
N ASN A 166 -0.78 10.33 6.32
CA ASN A 166 -0.71 9.81 4.95
C ASN A 166 -2.11 9.58 4.37
N ILE A 167 -3.04 9.04 5.16
CA ILE A 167 -4.45 8.89 4.78
C ILE A 167 -5.04 10.24 4.42
N LEU A 168 -4.93 11.22 5.31
CA LEU A 168 -5.44 12.57 5.11
C LEU A 168 -4.80 13.25 3.90
N LEU A 169 -3.50 13.08 3.68
CA LEU A 169 -2.80 13.61 2.50
C LEU A 169 -3.42 13.06 1.20
N ILE A 170 -3.59 11.74 1.11
CA ILE A 170 -4.15 11.11 -0.08
C ILE A 170 -5.61 11.51 -0.28
N GLN A 171 -6.44 11.51 0.77
CA GLN A 171 -7.84 11.95 0.69
C GLN A 171 -7.96 13.39 0.20
N ASN A 172 -7.15 14.31 0.77
CA ASN A 172 -7.19 15.72 0.38
C ASN A 172 -6.73 15.94 -1.07
N ILE A 173 -5.71 15.23 -1.54
CA ILE A 173 -5.27 15.32 -2.93
C ILE A 173 -6.34 14.75 -3.86
N CYS A 174 -6.93 13.61 -3.55
CA CYS A 174 -8.01 13.05 -4.35
C CYS A 174 -9.19 14.01 -4.43
N LYS A 175 -9.60 14.61 -3.31
CA LYS A 175 -10.68 15.59 -3.25
C LYS A 175 -10.35 16.85 -4.05
N SER A 176 -9.13 17.38 -3.93
CA SER A 176 -8.70 18.59 -4.64
C SER A 176 -8.66 18.41 -6.15
N ASP A 177 -8.31 17.22 -6.60
CA ASP A 177 -8.10 16.90 -8.02
C ASP A 177 -9.30 16.18 -8.67
N ASP A 178 -10.43 16.07 -7.96
CA ASP A 178 -11.64 15.34 -8.39
C ASP A 178 -11.34 13.88 -8.78
N ILE A 179 -10.53 13.21 -7.96
CA ILE A 179 -10.13 11.81 -8.14
C ILE A 179 -11.02 10.95 -7.23
N LYS A 180 -11.62 9.92 -7.80
CA LYS A 180 -12.35 8.91 -7.03
C LYS A 180 -11.39 8.15 -6.14
N CYS A 181 -11.73 8.02 -4.85
CA CYS A 181 -10.85 7.40 -3.87
C CYS A 181 -11.56 6.30 -3.11
N ILE A 182 -10.91 5.14 -3.00
CA ILE A 182 -11.38 3.99 -2.21
C ILE A 182 -10.22 3.53 -1.34
N MET A 183 -10.50 3.25 -0.07
CA MET A 183 -9.50 2.81 0.88
C MET A 183 -9.89 1.49 1.54
N PHE A 184 -8.92 0.61 1.67
CA PHE A 184 -8.98 -0.63 2.43
C PHE A 184 -7.86 -0.64 3.47
N THR A 185 -7.92 -1.58 4.38
CA THR A 185 -6.79 -1.95 5.23
C THR A 185 -6.43 -3.42 5.01
N MET A 186 -5.16 -3.77 5.19
CA MET A 186 -4.79 -5.18 5.17
C MET A 186 -5.29 -5.90 6.43
N LYS A 187 -5.34 -5.21 7.57
CA LYS A 187 -5.90 -5.64 8.86
C LYS A 187 -6.45 -4.45 9.63
N ASP A 188 -7.00 -4.66 10.84
CA ASP A 188 -7.39 -3.58 11.74
C ASP A 188 -6.14 -2.83 12.23
N ILE A 189 -5.81 -1.75 11.52
CA ILE A 189 -4.64 -0.92 11.81
C ILE A 189 -4.91 0.14 12.87
N PHE A 190 -6.16 0.29 13.31
CA PHE A 190 -6.60 1.28 14.30
C PHE A 190 -7.04 0.64 15.62
N GLU A 191 -6.84 -0.65 15.84
CA GLU A 191 -7.26 -1.39 17.04
C GLU A 191 -6.83 -0.73 18.35
N ASN A 192 -5.71 -0.01 18.33
CA ASN A 192 -5.11 0.63 19.51
C ASN A 192 -5.32 2.16 19.56
N ILE A 193 -6.11 2.75 18.66
CA ILE A 193 -6.25 4.21 18.55
C ILE A 193 -6.71 4.86 19.85
N ASP A 194 -7.59 4.19 20.60
CA ASP A 194 -8.12 4.69 21.88
C ASP A 194 -7.06 4.81 22.98
N LYS A 195 -5.90 4.16 22.83
CA LYS A 195 -4.77 4.31 23.74
C LYS A 195 -4.07 5.66 23.59
N TYR A 196 -4.33 6.37 22.49
CA TYR A 196 -3.66 7.60 22.10
C TYR A 196 -4.65 8.73 21.87
N PRO A 197 -5.32 9.25 22.94
CA PRO A 197 -6.36 10.26 22.80
C PRO A 197 -5.89 11.55 22.12
N GLN A 198 -4.59 11.84 22.15
CA GLN A 198 -4.00 12.97 21.43
C GLN A 198 -4.03 12.81 19.90
N LEU A 199 -4.26 11.62 19.37
CA LEU A 199 -4.42 11.38 17.94
C LEU A 199 -5.88 11.50 17.47
N LYS A 200 -6.83 11.62 18.41
CA LYS A 200 -8.25 11.65 18.08
C LYS A 200 -8.60 12.75 17.08
N TYR A 201 -7.98 13.90 17.16
CA TYR A 201 -8.24 14.99 16.22
C TYR A 201 -7.88 14.63 14.76
N LEU A 202 -6.80 13.87 14.54
CA LEU A 202 -6.44 13.37 13.19
C LEU A 202 -7.42 12.28 12.74
N TYR A 203 -7.76 11.37 13.64
CA TYR A 203 -8.70 10.29 13.37
C TYR A 203 -10.09 10.84 12.97
N ASP A 204 -10.57 11.87 13.66
CA ASP A 204 -11.87 12.51 13.39
C ASP A 204 -11.87 13.32 12.07
N LEU A 205 -10.70 13.70 11.54
CA LEU A 205 -10.58 14.38 10.25
C LEU A 205 -10.62 13.41 9.06
N VAL A 206 -10.40 12.13 9.27
CA VAL A 206 -10.44 11.12 8.22
C VAL A 206 -11.86 11.00 7.67
N ASP A 207 -11.99 11.02 6.36
CA ASP A 207 -13.23 10.69 5.68
C ASP A 207 -13.41 9.17 5.65
N TRP A 208 -14.13 8.65 6.62
CA TRP A 208 -14.35 7.22 6.80
C TRP A 208 -15.33 6.64 5.77
N ASP A 209 -16.11 7.46 5.07
CA ASP A 209 -17.01 7.00 4.00
C ASP A 209 -16.24 6.48 2.78
N LEU A 210 -14.95 6.84 2.66
CA LEU A 210 -14.04 6.31 1.64
C LEU A 210 -13.43 4.96 2.02
N PHE A 211 -13.57 4.53 3.29
CA PHE A 211 -13.06 3.25 3.77
C PHE A 211 -14.10 2.15 3.65
N LEU A 212 -13.70 1.05 3.04
CA LEU A 212 -14.49 -0.18 2.98
C LEU A 212 -13.86 -1.19 3.95
N LEU A 213 -14.40 -1.23 5.16
CA LEU A 213 -13.94 -2.05 6.27
C LEU A 213 -14.97 -3.13 6.58
N TYR A 214 -14.54 -4.39 6.61
CA TYR A 214 -15.42 -5.49 6.97
C TYR A 214 -15.88 -5.35 8.44
N GLU A 215 -17.18 -5.46 8.68
CA GLU A 215 -17.78 -5.17 10.00
C GLU A 215 -17.42 -3.80 10.58
N GLY A 216 -17.12 -2.83 9.70
CA GLY A 216 -16.80 -1.45 10.09
C GLY A 216 -15.40 -1.22 10.65
N LYS A 217 -14.52 -2.24 10.71
CA LYS A 217 -13.17 -2.11 11.28
C LYS A 217 -12.11 -3.01 10.67
N TYR A 218 -12.48 -4.16 10.12
CA TYR A 218 -11.55 -5.20 9.72
C TYR A 218 -11.08 -5.05 8.27
N GLY A 219 -9.81 -5.45 8.06
CA GLY A 219 -9.22 -5.53 6.74
C GLY A 219 -9.32 -6.91 6.09
N LEU A 220 -8.56 -7.10 5.02
CA LEU A 220 -8.55 -8.35 4.27
C LEU A 220 -8.08 -9.56 5.09
N TYR A 221 -7.14 -9.36 6.02
CA TYR A 221 -6.61 -10.44 6.86
C TYR A 221 -7.71 -11.03 7.77
N GLU A 222 -8.39 -10.17 8.55
CA GLU A 222 -9.48 -10.62 9.41
C GLU A 222 -10.66 -11.15 8.59
N TYR A 223 -10.98 -10.51 7.45
CA TYR A 223 -12.00 -11.04 6.54
C TYR A 223 -11.71 -12.48 6.12
N THR A 224 -10.44 -12.77 5.78
CA THR A 224 -10.00 -14.12 5.40
C THR A 224 -10.21 -15.10 6.55
N THR A 225 -9.81 -14.72 7.78
CA THR A 225 -9.95 -15.56 8.97
C THR A 225 -11.42 -15.81 9.33
N ILE A 226 -12.22 -14.74 9.41
CA ILE A 226 -13.63 -14.81 9.85
C ILE A 226 -14.48 -15.64 8.89
N ASN A 227 -14.17 -15.60 7.59
CA ASN A 227 -14.91 -16.34 6.56
C ASN A 227 -14.28 -17.72 6.24
N ASP A 228 -13.36 -18.20 7.07
CA ASP A 228 -12.67 -19.50 6.92
C ASP A 228 -12.07 -19.71 5.51
N LEU A 229 -11.47 -18.65 4.97
CA LEU A 229 -10.83 -18.69 3.67
C LEU A 229 -9.35 -19.04 3.81
N GLU A 230 -8.77 -19.56 2.74
CA GLU A 230 -7.41 -20.10 2.79
C GLU A 230 -6.30 -19.04 2.74
N TYR A 231 -5.23 -19.31 3.49
CA TYR A 231 -3.94 -18.64 3.41
C TYR A 231 -2.93 -19.43 2.58
N TRP A 232 -1.89 -18.75 2.14
CA TRP A 232 -0.68 -19.40 1.65
C TRP A 232 0.02 -20.17 2.78
N PRO A 233 0.98 -21.08 2.46
CA PRO A 233 1.70 -21.83 3.48
C PRO A 233 2.43 -20.99 4.54
N ASP A 234 2.65 -19.71 4.28
CA ASP A 234 3.20 -18.76 5.26
C ASP A 234 2.22 -18.43 6.40
N GLY A 235 0.96 -18.85 6.28
CA GLY A 235 -0.09 -18.63 7.27
C GLY A 235 -0.53 -17.16 7.41
N PHE A 236 -0.08 -16.28 6.50
CA PHE A 236 -0.33 -14.86 6.60
C PHE A 236 -0.95 -14.25 5.33
N HIS A 237 -0.38 -14.54 4.16
CA HIS A 237 -0.92 -14.00 2.92
C HIS A 237 -2.15 -14.80 2.48
N SER A 238 -3.25 -14.10 2.25
CA SER A 238 -4.49 -14.67 1.76
C SER A 238 -4.34 -15.22 0.34
N LYS A 239 -4.98 -16.36 0.02
CA LYS A 239 -5.07 -16.84 -1.35
C LYS A 239 -5.99 -15.95 -2.20
N PHE A 240 -5.84 -16.03 -3.52
CA PHE A 240 -6.60 -15.19 -4.47
C PHE A 240 -8.12 -15.26 -4.26
N ILE A 241 -8.65 -16.42 -3.88
CA ILE A 241 -10.10 -16.57 -3.61
C ILE A 241 -10.57 -15.61 -2.49
N ALA A 242 -9.75 -15.38 -1.47
CA ALA A 242 -10.09 -14.44 -0.40
C ALA A 242 -10.04 -12.98 -0.90
N HIS A 243 -9.04 -12.61 -1.70
CA HIS A 243 -8.98 -11.30 -2.34
C HIS A 243 -10.20 -11.03 -3.21
N LYS A 244 -10.59 -12.01 -4.02
CA LYS A 244 -11.78 -11.94 -4.86
C LYS A 244 -13.06 -11.77 -4.03
N SER A 245 -13.23 -12.62 -3.03
CA SER A 245 -14.41 -12.61 -2.15
C SER A 245 -14.53 -11.29 -1.38
N PHE A 246 -13.40 -10.72 -0.92
CA PHE A 246 -13.35 -9.42 -0.26
C PHE A 246 -13.84 -8.28 -1.16
N ILE A 247 -13.39 -8.21 -2.39
CA ILE A 247 -13.86 -7.20 -3.36
C ILE A 247 -15.33 -7.43 -3.73
N ASP A 248 -15.77 -8.69 -3.88
CA ASP A 248 -17.17 -9.02 -4.16
C ASP A 248 -18.10 -8.61 -3.01
N HIS A 249 -17.65 -8.73 -1.76
CA HIS A 249 -18.40 -8.29 -0.58
C HIS A 249 -18.75 -6.80 -0.65
N PHE A 250 -17.82 -5.97 -1.09
CA PHE A 250 -17.98 -4.52 -1.19
C PHE A 250 -18.48 -4.02 -2.57
N ASP A 251 -18.91 -4.89 -3.47
CA ASP A 251 -19.25 -4.52 -4.85
C ASP A 251 -20.25 -3.35 -4.96
N LYS A 252 -21.27 -3.33 -4.09
CA LYS A 252 -22.27 -2.24 -4.09
C LYS A 252 -21.68 -0.90 -3.66
N ASP A 253 -20.80 -0.91 -2.66
CA ASP A 253 -20.20 0.31 -2.11
C ASP A 253 -19.12 0.83 -3.05
N ILE A 254 -18.31 -0.04 -3.65
CA ILE A 254 -17.35 0.32 -4.70
C ILE A 254 -18.06 1.01 -5.87
N LYS A 255 -19.19 0.49 -6.33
CA LYS A 255 -19.98 1.08 -7.44
C LYS A 255 -20.56 2.46 -7.12
N LYS A 256 -20.74 2.81 -5.84
CA LYS A 256 -21.15 4.16 -5.45
C LYS A 256 -19.99 5.15 -5.45
N LEU A 257 -18.77 4.67 -5.18
CA LEU A 257 -17.56 5.48 -5.09
C LEU A 257 -16.86 5.63 -6.47
N CYS A 258 -17.10 4.74 -7.41
CA CYS A 258 -16.61 4.75 -8.79
C CYS A 258 -17.63 5.32 -9.77
#